data_a4806592f0f1dbaf899f4ea643b98fb1
#
_entry.id   a4806592f0f1dbaf899f4ea643b98fb1
#
_cell.length_a   1.000
_cell.length_b   1.000
_cell.length_c   1.000
_cell.angle_alpha   90.00
_cell.angle_beta   90.00
_cell.angle_gamma   90.00
#
_symmetry.space_group_name_H-M   'P 1'
#
loop_
_entity.id
_entity.type
_entity.pdbx_description
1 polymer ?
#
loop_
_entity_poly.entity_id
_entity_poly.type
_entity_poly.pdbx_seq_one_letter_code
_entity_poly.pdbx_strand_id
1 'polypeptide(L)'
;MRYRASPQSIKALKELKNKQQLIISNGYAKNIIQKKNSFSLLLNNGKSINSDIIINCSGKGKDNLNEQLINSKIGIPDTFKEALEVDEDHRVLSTDRSPNIGLYMISPVLIAKFGDIVAANRLALQSMHLASIISSN
;
A
#
# COMPACT_ATOMS: atom_id res chain seq x y z
N MET A 1 2.54 -21.20 -10.99
CA MET A 1 1.66 -20.59 -12.00
C MET A 1 1.95 -19.09 -12.03
N ARG A 2 2.38 -18.52 -13.17
CA ARG A 2 2.60 -17.07 -13.27
C ARG A 2 1.29 -16.43 -13.68
N TYR A 3 0.66 -15.68 -12.80
CA TYR A 3 -0.50 -14.86 -13.14
C TYR A 3 -0.06 -13.76 -14.11
N ARG A 4 -0.66 -13.74 -15.29
CA ARG A 4 -0.45 -12.66 -16.26
C ARG A 4 -1.53 -11.60 -16.04
N ALA A 5 -1.12 -10.33 -16.06
CA ALA A 5 -2.09 -9.24 -16.05
C ALA A 5 -3.02 -9.33 -17.27
N SER A 6 -4.27 -8.92 -17.10
CA SER A 6 -5.23 -8.92 -18.21
C SER A 6 -4.76 -7.98 -19.34
N PRO A 7 -5.14 -8.25 -20.61
CA PRO A 7 -4.81 -7.35 -21.72
C PRO A 7 -5.29 -5.92 -21.47
N GLN A 8 -6.46 -5.74 -20.85
CA GLN A 8 -7.00 -4.43 -20.49
C GLN A 8 -6.11 -3.69 -19.49
N SER A 9 -5.64 -4.39 -18.44
CA SER A 9 -4.71 -3.80 -17.45
C SER A 9 -3.39 -3.39 -18.09
N ILE A 10 -2.85 -4.20 -19.00
CA ILE A 10 -1.62 -3.88 -19.73
C ILE A 10 -1.82 -2.64 -20.61
N LYS A 11 -2.97 -2.52 -21.29
CA LYS A 11 -3.31 -1.36 -22.11
C LYS A 11 -3.39 -0.11 -21.26
N ALA A 12 -4.13 -0.14 -20.13
CA ALA A 12 -4.26 0.98 -19.21
C ALA A 12 -2.89 1.46 -18.66
N LEU A 13 -2.04 0.52 -18.25
CA LEU A 13 -0.68 0.87 -17.79
C LEU A 13 0.16 1.56 -18.87
N LYS A 14 0.07 1.10 -20.13
CA LYS A 14 0.77 1.74 -21.25
C LYS A 14 0.25 3.15 -21.50
N GLU A 15 -1.06 3.35 -21.47
CA GLU A 15 -1.69 4.66 -21.64
C GLU A 15 -1.25 5.65 -20.56
N LEU A 16 -1.29 5.24 -19.27
CA LEU A 16 -0.84 6.07 -18.16
C LEU A 16 0.65 6.43 -18.26
N LYS A 17 1.48 5.46 -18.69
CA LYS A 17 2.91 5.70 -18.92
C LYS A 17 3.14 6.70 -20.04
N ASN A 18 2.42 6.57 -21.17
CA ASN A 18 2.54 7.48 -22.30
C ASN A 18 2.08 8.91 -21.96
N LYS A 19 1.08 9.04 -21.08
CA LYS A 19 0.61 10.34 -20.57
C LYS A 19 1.49 10.90 -19.43
N GLN A 20 2.58 10.23 -19.07
CA GLN A 20 3.46 10.59 -17.95
C GLN A 20 2.76 10.64 -16.57
N GLN A 21 1.61 9.96 -16.46
CA GLN A 21 0.85 9.83 -15.21
C GLN A 21 1.30 8.63 -14.37
N LEU A 22 2.14 7.76 -14.92
CA LEU A 22 2.71 6.61 -14.24
C LEU A 22 4.23 6.62 -14.38
N ILE A 23 4.92 6.63 -13.25
CA ILE A 23 6.37 6.47 -13.16
C ILE A 23 6.67 5.11 -12.51
N ILE A 24 7.43 4.27 -13.21
CA ILE A 24 7.91 3.00 -12.66
C ILE A 24 9.36 3.18 -12.28
N SER A 25 9.67 3.00 -11.00
CA SER A 25 11.03 3.09 -10.46
C SER A 25 11.53 1.73 -10.02
N ASN A 26 12.79 1.42 -10.33
CA ASN A 26 13.44 0.21 -9.80
C ASN A 26 13.94 0.47 -8.38
N GLY A 27 13.72 -0.49 -7.51
CA GLY A 27 14.18 -0.46 -6.13
C GLY A 27 13.08 -0.93 -5.16
N TYR A 28 13.47 -1.06 -3.90
CA TYR A 28 12.54 -1.31 -2.81
C TYR A 28 12.67 -0.20 -1.75
N ALA A 29 11.60 0.00 -1.00
CA ALA A 29 11.58 0.95 0.09
C ALA A 29 12.58 0.55 1.17
N LYS A 30 13.54 1.43 1.46
CA LYS A 30 14.52 1.26 2.54
C LYS A 30 14.05 1.94 3.81
N ASN A 31 13.40 3.08 3.68
CA ASN A 31 12.88 3.86 4.80
C ASN A 31 11.70 4.72 4.35
N ILE A 32 10.78 4.99 5.28
CA ILE A 32 9.66 5.91 5.11
C ILE A 32 9.70 6.92 6.24
N ILE A 33 9.61 8.20 5.89
CA ILE A 33 9.53 9.30 6.84
C ILE A 33 8.18 9.99 6.62
N GLN A 34 7.34 10.01 7.64
CA GLN A 34 6.09 10.76 7.64
C GLN A 34 6.38 12.23 7.93
N LYS A 35 5.83 13.12 7.12
CA LYS A 35 5.79 14.57 7.31
C LYS A 35 4.35 14.98 7.64
N LYS A 36 4.11 16.25 7.94
CA LYS A 36 2.78 16.74 8.34
C LYS A 36 1.65 16.33 7.39
N ASN A 37 1.85 16.43 6.07
CA ASN A 37 0.84 16.12 5.05
C ASN A 37 1.42 15.31 3.88
N SER A 38 2.52 14.61 4.06
CA SER A 38 3.16 13.86 2.99
C SER A 38 4.13 12.81 3.56
N PHE A 39 4.62 11.94 2.69
CA PHE A 39 5.60 10.92 3.00
C PHE A 39 6.85 11.12 2.14
N SER A 40 8.00 10.82 2.70
CA SER A 40 9.26 10.71 1.96
C SER A 40 9.73 9.25 2.01
N LEU A 41 9.76 8.62 0.85
CA LEU A 41 10.17 7.23 0.67
C LEU A 41 11.61 7.19 0.17
N LEU A 42 12.53 6.64 0.95
CA LEU A 42 13.90 6.39 0.52
C LEU A 42 14.00 4.99 -0.08
N LEU A 43 14.45 4.89 -1.32
CA LEU A 43 14.71 3.62 -2.00
C LEU A 43 16.13 3.11 -1.71
N ASN A 44 16.33 1.80 -1.87
CA ASN A 44 17.64 1.15 -1.69
C ASN A 44 18.73 1.66 -2.66
N ASN A 45 18.35 2.26 -3.79
CA ASN A 45 19.25 2.86 -4.77
C ASN A 45 19.58 4.33 -4.47
N GLY A 46 19.22 4.84 -3.28
CA GLY A 46 19.48 6.21 -2.84
C GLY A 46 18.50 7.27 -3.37
N LYS A 47 17.55 6.90 -4.24
CA LYS A 47 16.51 7.84 -4.69
C LYS A 47 15.48 8.07 -3.59
N SER A 48 15.01 9.31 -3.48
CA SER A 48 13.87 9.67 -2.62
C SER A 48 12.64 10.01 -3.48
N ILE A 49 11.48 9.54 -3.04
CA ILE A 49 10.18 9.83 -3.65
C ILE A 49 9.34 10.51 -2.57
N ASN A 50 8.82 11.69 -2.87
CA ASN A 50 7.83 12.35 -2.03
C ASN A 50 6.44 12.05 -2.59
N SER A 51 5.48 11.77 -1.71
CA SER A 51 4.09 11.52 -2.09
C SER A 51 3.14 11.94 -0.97
N ASP A 52 1.92 12.28 -1.34
CA ASP A 52 0.85 12.58 -0.38
C ASP A 52 0.19 11.29 0.11
N ILE A 53 0.25 10.21 -0.69
CA ILE A 53 -0.37 8.93 -0.41
C ILE A 53 0.64 7.80 -0.67
N ILE A 54 0.67 6.81 0.21
CA ILE A 54 1.36 5.53 0.00
C ILE A 54 0.34 4.40 0.05
N ILE A 55 0.34 3.55 -0.98
CA ILE A 55 -0.44 2.32 -1.03
C ILE A 55 0.55 1.15 -1.02
N ASN A 56 0.54 0.36 0.05
CA ASN A 56 1.39 -0.82 0.16
C ASN A 56 0.69 -2.04 -0.45
N CYS A 57 1.20 -2.53 -1.57
CA CYS A 57 0.73 -3.73 -2.27
C CYS A 57 1.82 -4.81 -2.37
N SER A 58 2.84 -4.78 -1.50
CA SER A 58 3.99 -5.70 -1.58
C SER A 58 3.65 -7.16 -1.25
N GLY A 59 2.51 -7.41 -0.61
CA GLY A 59 2.07 -8.75 -0.24
C GLY A 59 2.91 -9.37 0.89
N LYS A 60 2.81 -10.70 1.03
CA LYS A 60 3.55 -11.46 2.02
C LYS A 60 4.96 -11.79 1.47
N GLY A 61 5.93 -10.92 1.68
CA GLY A 61 7.33 -11.11 1.31
C GLY A 61 8.25 -10.95 2.53
N LYS A 62 9.55 -11.18 2.35
CA LYS A 62 10.59 -10.77 3.33
C LYS A 62 10.79 -9.24 3.33
N ASP A 63 9.73 -8.52 3.04
CA ASP A 63 9.69 -7.09 2.96
C ASP A 63 9.50 -6.57 4.38
N ASN A 64 10.49 -5.93 4.92
CA ASN A 64 10.46 -5.33 6.26
C ASN A 64 9.78 -3.95 6.28
N LEU A 65 8.99 -3.60 5.25
CA LEU A 65 8.26 -2.33 5.24
C LEU A 65 7.27 -2.25 6.41
N ASN A 66 6.51 -3.32 6.66
CA ASN A 66 5.61 -3.38 7.82
C ASN A 66 6.37 -3.21 9.13
N GLU A 67 7.50 -3.90 9.28
CA GLU A 67 8.37 -3.75 10.46
C GLU A 67 8.90 -2.33 10.61
N GLN A 68 9.29 -1.69 9.50
CA GLN A 68 9.76 -0.29 9.53
C GLN A 68 8.64 0.66 9.96
N LEU A 69 7.41 0.48 9.46
CA LEU A 69 6.27 1.30 9.84
C LEU A 69 5.92 1.12 11.33
N ILE A 70 5.99 -0.11 11.84
CA ILE A 70 5.80 -0.40 13.26
C ILE A 70 6.91 0.24 14.11
N ASN A 71 8.17 0.04 13.75
CA ASN A 71 9.31 0.58 14.49
C ASN A 71 9.35 2.11 14.49
N SER A 72 8.86 2.73 13.42
CA SER A 72 8.71 4.18 13.30
C SER A 72 7.44 4.73 13.98
N LYS A 73 6.65 3.87 14.63
CA LYS A 73 5.38 4.21 15.31
C LYS A 73 4.33 4.82 14.36
N ILE A 74 4.45 4.57 13.05
CA ILE A 74 3.50 5.02 12.03
C ILE A 74 2.31 4.07 11.97
N GLY A 75 2.53 2.78 12.23
CA GLY A 75 1.47 1.76 12.24
C GLY A 75 1.62 0.81 13.41
N ILE A 76 0.54 0.07 13.72
CA ILE A 76 0.53 -1.00 14.71
C ILE A 76 0.33 -2.36 14.04
N PRO A 77 0.89 -3.45 14.60
CA PRO A 77 0.68 -4.79 14.07
C PRO A 77 -0.77 -5.22 14.25
N ASP A 78 -1.29 -5.98 13.30
CA ASP A 78 -2.58 -6.65 13.41
C ASP A 78 -2.56 -7.76 14.48
N THR A 79 -3.72 -8.38 14.74
CA THR A 79 -3.89 -9.44 15.75
C THR A 79 -2.98 -10.65 15.48
N PHE A 80 -2.69 -10.97 14.21
CA PHE A 80 -1.81 -12.10 13.84
C PHE A 80 -0.34 -11.71 13.73
N LYS A 81 -0.01 -10.42 13.85
CA LYS A 81 1.34 -9.87 13.65
C LYS A 81 1.93 -10.17 12.26
N GLU A 82 1.09 -10.37 11.27
CA GLU A 82 1.49 -10.63 9.88
C GLU A 82 1.35 -9.39 8.99
N ALA A 83 0.51 -8.42 9.40
CA ALA A 83 0.24 -7.19 8.68
C ALA A 83 0.17 -6.00 9.64
N LEU A 84 -0.16 -4.82 9.09
CA LEU A 84 -0.56 -3.66 9.88
C LEU A 84 -2.06 -3.71 10.15
N GLU A 85 -2.48 -3.24 11.31
CA GLU A 85 -3.90 -3.04 11.61
C GLU A 85 -4.46 -1.91 10.75
N VAL A 86 -5.63 -2.14 10.14
CA VAL A 86 -6.31 -1.16 9.28
C VAL A 86 -7.76 -0.99 9.68
N ASP A 87 -8.36 0.15 9.36
CA ASP A 87 -9.81 0.35 9.49
C ASP A 87 -10.59 -0.21 8.28
N GLU A 88 -11.91 0.05 8.22
CA GLU A 88 -12.79 -0.42 7.15
C GLU A 88 -12.43 0.19 5.77
N ASP A 89 -11.81 1.36 5.77
CA ASP A 89 -11.38 2.09 4.58
C ASP A 89 -9.94 1.77 4.19
N HIS A 90 -9.34 0.71 4.74
CA HIS A 90 -7.95 0.30 4.51
C HIS A 90 -6.89 1.30 5.01
N ARG A 91 -7.25 2.31 5.82
CA ARG A 91 -6.29 3.23 6.42
C ARG A 91 -5.53 2.51 7.53
N VAL A 92 -4.20 2.63 7.53
CA VAL A 92 -3.35 2.04 8.56
C VAL A 92 -3.60 2.77 9.89
N LEU A 93 -3.80 2.03 10.98
CA LEU A 93 -3.98 2.61 12.31
C LEU A 93 -2.63 2.94 12.93
N SER A 94 -2.53 4.15 13.51
CA SER A 94 -1.38 4.60 14.28
C SER A 94 -1.38 4.04 15.72
N THR A 95 -0.37 4.37 16.51
CA THR A 95 -0.20 3.84 17.88
C THR A 95 -1.33 4.22 18.84
N ASP A 96 -2.04 5.31 18.59
CA ASP A 96 -3.24 5.73 19.34
C ASP A 96 -4.54 5.17 18.76
N ARG A 97 -4.43 4.26 17.77
CA ARG A 97 -5.52 3.66 17.00
C ARG A 97 -6.33 4.64 16.14
N SER A 98 -5.84 5.84 15.93
CA SER A 98 -6.42 6.74 14.93
C SER A 98 -5.99 6.32 13.51
N PRO A 99 -6.88 6.51 12.50
CA PRO A 99 -6.51 6.24 11.11
C PRO A 99 -5.44 7.22 10.61
N ASN A 100 -4.38 6.71 10.01
CA ASN A 100 -3.40 7.55 9.31
C ASN A 100 -4.03 8.22 8.09
N ILE A 101 -3.78 9.50 7.91
CA ILE A 101 -4.19 10.23 6.70
C ILE A 101 -3.16 9.94 5.60
N GLY A 102 -3.64 9.40 4.47
CA GLY A 102 -2.81 9.15 3.28
C GLY A 102 -1.98 7.86 3.32
N LEU A 103 -2.10 7.02 4.37
CA LEU A 103 -1.44 5.71 4.41
C LEU A 103 -2.47 4.58 4.42
N TYR A 104 -2.48 3.80 3.34
CA TYR A 104 -3.41 2.70 3.11
C TYR A 104 -2.66 1.39 2.88
N MET A 105 -3.30 0.27 3.23
CA MET A 105 -2.76 -1.07 2.96
C MET A 105 -3.80 -1.94 2.27
N ILE A 106 -3.43 -2.52 1.11
CA ILE A 106 -4.16 -3.61 0.45
C ILE A 106 -3.21 -4.79 0.34
N SER A 107 -3.57 -5.90 0.94
CA SER A 107 -2.72 -7.09 0.92
C SER A 107 -3.53 -8.34 1.24
N PRO A 108 -3.18 -9.50 0.65
CA PRO A 108 -3.76 -10.79 1.03
C PRO A 108 -3.54 -11.15 2.51
N VAL A 109 -2.57 -10.52 3.19
CA VAL A 109 -2.29 -10.78 4.60
C VAL A 109 -3.23 -10.05 5.58
N LEU A 110 -4.14 -9.19 5.10
CA LEU A 110 -5.16 -8.53 5.92
C LEU A 110 -6.31 -9.47 6.32
N ILE A 111 -6.01 -10.76 6.53
CA ILE A 111 -6.97 -11.79 6.91
C ILE A 111 -7.59 -11.48 8.28
N ALA A 112 -6.84 -10.89 9.19
CA ALA A 112 -7.32 -10.52 10.52
C ALA A 112 -8.52 -9.56 10.46
N LYS A 113 -8.54 -8.66 9.46
CA LYS A 113 -9.59 -7.64 9.31
C LYS A 113 -10.70 -8.09 8.36
N PHE A 114 -10.35 -8.62 7.21
CA PHE A 114 -11.30 -8.85 6.12
C PHE A 114 -11.59 -10.34 5.82
N GLY A 115 -11.03 -11.25 6.62
CA GLY A 115 -11.18 -12.69 6.40
C GLY A 115 -10.41 -13.18 5.17
N ASP A 116 -10.91 -14.25 4.53
CA ASP A 116 -10.25 -14.85 3.36
C ASP A 116 -10.35 -13.93 2.13
N ILE A 117 -9.28 -13.18 1.87
CA ILE A 117 -9.14 -12.23 0.75
C ILE A 117 -8.09 -12.68 -0.28
N VAL A 118 -7.64 -13.93 -0.21
CA VAL A 118 -6.59 -14.45 -1.10
C VAL A 118 -7.05 -14.51 -2.57
N ALA A 119 -8.35 -14.51 -2.83
CA ALA A 119 -8.88 -14.53 -4.19
C ALA A 119 -8.68 -13.17 -4.90
N ALA A 120 -8.17 -13.21 -6.13
CA ALA A 120 -7.87 -12.02 -6.94
C ALA A 120 -9.09 -11.09 -7.14
N ASN A 121 -10.30 -11.63 -7.20
CA ASN A 121 -11.53 -10.85 -7.30
C ASN A 121 -11.80 -10.03 -6.02
N ARG A 122 -11.49 -10.56 -4.85
CA ARG A 122 -11.63 -9.84 -3.57
C ARG A 122 -10.67 -8.66 -3.50
N LEU A 123 -9.39 -8.87 -3.88
CA LEU A 123 -8.41 -7.78 -3.96
C LEU A 123 -8.79 -6.72 -4.98
N ALA A 124 -9.40 -7.12 -6.10
CA ALA A 124 -9.91 -6.17 -7.10
C ALA A 124 -11.04 -5.29 -6.52
N LEU A 125 -11.99 -5.87 -5.78
CA LEU A 125 -13.06 -5.13 -5.13
C LEU A 125 -12.52 -4.16 -4.06
N GLN A 126 -11.56 -4.58 -3.25
CA GLN A 126 -10.90 -3.70 -2.28
C GLN A 126 -10.17 -2.54 -2.96
N SER A 127 -9.49 -2.80 -4.09
CA SER A 127 -8.81 -1.75 -4.87
C SER A 127 -9.79 -0.74 -5.46
N MET A 128 -10.95 -1.19 -5.93
CA MET A 128 -12.02 -0.30 -6.42
C MET A 128 -12.61 0.54 -5.29
N HIS A 129 -12.86 -0.06 -4.14
CA HIS A 129 -13.35 0.64 -2.96
C HIS A 129 -12.36 1.72 -2.50
N LEU A 130 -11.09 1.36 -2.37
CA LEU A 130 -10.04 2.32 -2.01
C LEU A 130 -9.92 3.46 -3.02
N ALA A 131 -10.00 3.17 -4.32
CA ALA A 131 -9.95 4.19 -5.35
C ALA A 131 -11.11 5.20 -5.21
N SER A 132 -12.31 4.73 -4.85
CA SER A 132 -13.47 5.62 -4.60
C SER A 132 -13.27 6.51 -3.38
N ILE A 133 -12.66 5.98 -2.31
CA ILE A 133 -12.35 6.76 -1.09
C ILE A 133 -11.33 7.85 -1.41
N ILE A 134 -10.23 7.51 -2.10
CA ILE A 134 -9.17 8.48 -2.41
C ILE A 134 -9.67 9.58 -3.36
N SER A 135 -10.57 9.25 -4.28
CA SER A 135 -11.11 10.24 -5.24
C SER A 135 -12.17 11.17 -4.65
N SER A 136 -12.71 10.85 -3.47
CA SER A 136 -13.73 11.67 -2.78
C SER A 136 -13.15 12.61 -1.72
N ASN A 137 -11.87 12.51 -1.44
CA ASN A 137 -11.11 13.38 -0.54
C ASN A 137 -10.32 14.43 -1.33
#